data_b6509ec0ce50f866dda0c9584961342a
#
_entry.id   b6509ec0ce50f866dda0c9584961342a
#
_cell.length_a   1.000
_cell.length_b   1.000
_cell.length_c   1.000
_cell.angle_alpha   90.00
_cell.angle_beta   90.00
_cell.angle_gamma   90.00
#
_symmetry.space_group_name_H-M   'P 1'
#
loop_
_entity.id
_entity.type
_entity.pdbx_description
1 polymer ?
#
loop_
_entity_poly.entity_id
_entity_poly.type
_entity_poly.pdbx_seq_one_letter_code
_entity_poly.pdbx_strand_id
1 'polypeptide(L)'
;LVAYTITHHTRQSAVGLPRIVTRSYGGEEITITEYTMSEIVASVYDCMERTGKKEGILFIDEINCVSETLAPTMLQFLQNKTFGTHRVPEGWMIVAAGNPAEYNKSVREFDIVTLDRVRKINVEPDCGVWLEYAREQGVHGAVLSYLTMNCLLYTSPSPRDTERWR
;
A
#
# COMPACT_ATOMS: atom_id res chain seq x y z
N LEU A 1 -4.88 2.12 -12.60
CA LEU A 1 -4.53 1.66 -11.26
C LEU A 1 -3.38 0.68 -11.36
N VAL A 2 -2.33 0.90 -10.55
CA VAL A 2 -1.25 -0.04 -10.26
C VAL A 2 -1.37 -0.41 -8.79
N ALA A 3 -1.41 -1.69 -8.45
CA ALA A 3 -1.59 -2.14 -7.07
C ALA A 3 -0.45 -3.07 -6.66
N TYR A 4 0.07 -2.86 -5.45
CA TYR A 4 1.10 -3.64 -4.81
C TYR A 4 0.73 -4.02 -3.39
N THR A 5 1.00 -5.26 -3.00
CA THR A 5 0.97 -5.70 -1.61
C THR A 5 2.39 -5.72 -1.09
N ILE A 6 2.73 -4.82 -0.19
CA ILE A 6 4.11 -4.56 0.20
C ILE A 6 4.78 -5.71 0.97
N THR A 7 3.99 -6.54 1.65
CA THR A 7 4.49 -7.71 2.40
C THR A 7 5.16 -8.76 1.53
N HIS A 8 4.85 -8.79 0.23
CA HIS A 8 5.47 -9.68 -0.73
C HIS A 8 6.82 -9.17 -1.27
N HIS A 9 7.20 -7.95 -0.89
CA HIS A 9 8.41 -7.32 -1.37
C HIS A 9 9.53 -7.32 -0.34
N THR A 10 10.73 -7.67 -0.81
CA THR A 10 11.96 -7.46 -0.06
C THR A 10 12.40 -6.00 -0.19
N ARG A 11 13.31 -5.54 0.69
CA ARG A 11 13.90 -4.22 0.54
C ARG A 11 14.53 -4.01 -0.84
N GLN A 12 15.16 -5.04 -1.39
CA GLN A 12 15.84 -4.98 -2.68
C GLN A 12 14.86 -4.82 -3.85
N SER A 13 13.74 -5.54 -3.85
CA SER A 13 12.71 -5.38 -4.89
C SER A 13 11.98 -4.04 -4.78
N ALA A 14 11.73 -3.57 -3.55
CA ALA A 14 11.05 -2.28 -3.34
C ALA A 14 11.93 -1.07 -3.67
N VAL A 15 13.21 -1.08 -3.31
CA VAL A 15 14.12 0.08 -3.43
C VAL A 15 15.00 0.01 -4.67
N GLY A 16 15.25 -1.18 -5.19
CA GLY A 16 16.22 -1.46 -6.25
C GLY A 16 17.53 -2.06 -5.73
N LEU A 17 18.34 -2.56 -6.65
CA LEU A 17 19.64 -3.16 -6.36
C LEU A 17 20.76 -2.12 -6.52
N PRO A 18 21.78 -2.12 -5.63
CA PRO A 18 22.95 -1.30 -5.80
C PRO A 18 23.76 -1.77 -7.03
N ARG A 19 24.16 -0.82 -7.86
CA ARG A 19 25.02 -1.02 -9.04
C ARG A 19 26.20 -0.08 -8.95
N ILE A 20 27.40 -0.61 -9.18
CA ILE A 20 28.61 0.18 -9.27
C ILE A 20 28.71 0.75 -10.67
N VAL A 21 28.88 2.07 -10.78
CA VAL A 21 29.07 2.79 -12.04
C VAL A 21 30.23 3.77 -11.91
N THR A 22 30.97 3.98 -13.00
CA THR A 22 32.03 5.00 -13.06
C THR A 22 31.49 6.23 -13.78
N ARG A 23 31.66 7.39 -13.16
CA ARG A 23 31.31 8.69 -13.74
C ARG A 23 32.49 9.63 -13.71
N SER A 24 32.61 10.50 -14.73
CA SER A 24 33.61 11.54 -14.76
C SER A 24 33.07 12.83 -14.12
N TYR A 25 33.81 13.34 -13.15
CA TYR A 25 33.55 14.61 -12.49
C TYR A 25 34.81 15.47 -12.55
N GLY A 26 34.73 16.60 -13.25
CA GLY A 26 35.88 17.53 -13.38
C GLY A 26 37.10 16.94 -14.09
N GLY A 27 36.92 15.85 -14.88
CA GLY A 27 37.99 15.16 -15.56
C GLY A 27 38.57 13.95 -14.80
N GLU A 28 38.12 13.70 -13.59
CA GLU A 28 38.47 12.52 -12.79
C GLU A 28 37.39 11.45 -12.89
N GLU A 29 37.79 10.20 -13.05
CA GLU A 29 36.92 9.07 -13.02
C GLU A 29 36.65 8.61 -11.54
N ILE A 30 35.40 8.74 -11.11
CA ILE A 30 34.97 8.38 -9.75
C ILE A 30 33.99 7.24 -9.84
N THR A 31 34.25 6.21 -9.06
CA THR A 31 33.34 5.07 -8.91
C THR A 31 32.28 5.39 -7.84
N ILE A 32 31.02 5.29 -8.23
CA ILE A 32 29.86 5.57 -7.37
C ILE A 32 28.90 4.40 -7.34
N THR A 33 28.08 4.34 -6.30
CA THR A 33 26.97 3.39 -6.21
C THR A 33 25.68 4.08 -6.64
N GLU A 34 25.01 3.50 -7.63
CA GLU A 34 23.65 3.85 -8.03
C GLU A 34 22.70 2.70 -7.71
N TYR A 35 21.44 3.01 -7.53
CA TYR A 35 20.41 1.97 -7.40
C TYR A 35 19.66 1.81 -8.71
N THR A 36 19.33 0.57 -9.07
CA THR A 36 18.40 0.30 -10.17
C THR A 36 17.03 0.85 -9.82
N MET A 37 16.19 1.08 -10.83
CA MET A 37 14.82 1.50 -10.59
C MET A 37 14.06 0.46 -9.76
N SER A 38 13.31 0.93 -8.78
CA SER A 38 12.37 0.13 -7.99
C SER A 38 11.33 -0.51 -8.91
N GLU A 39 10.99 -1.78 -8.66
CA GLU A 39 9.90 -2.47 -9.36
C GLU A 39 8.57 -1.72 -9.22
N ILE A 40 8.32 -1.13 -8.04
CA ILE A 40 7.11 -0.35 -7.77
C ILE A 40 7.04 0.87 -8.70
N VAL A 41 8.15 1.58 -8.89
CA VAL A 41 8.19 2.75 -9.78
C VAL A 41 8.16 2.31 -11.24
N ALA A 42 8.89 1.26 -11.60
CA ALA A 42 8.92 0.74 -12.97
C ALA A 42 7.53 0.33 -13.46
N SER A 43 6.72 -0.32 -12.62
CA SER A 43 5.37 -0.73 -13.00
C SER A 43 4.42 0.43 -13.29
N VAL A 44 4.68 1.59 -12.70
CA VAL A 44 3.94 2.81 -13.05
C VAL A 44 4.28 3.24 -14.48
N TYR A 45 5.57 3.24 -14.84
CA TYR A 45 6.00 3.55 -16.21
C TYR A 45 5.45 2.54 -17.22
N ASP A 46 5.53 1.25 -16.93
CA ASP A 46 4.97 0.18 -17.77
C ASP A 46 3.45 0.34 -17.97
N CYS A 47 2.74 0.74 -16.91
CA CYS A 47 1.31 1.02 -17.00
C CYS A 47 1.04 2.22 -17.91
N MET A 48 1.85 3.28 -17.82
CA MET A 48 1.72 4.46 -18.68
C MET A 48 1.96 4.10 -20.14
N GLU A 49 3.02 3.35 -20.44
CA GLU A 49 3.35 2.92 -21.80
C GLU A 49 2.26 2.05 -22.40
N ARG A 50 1.77 1.06 -21.63
CA ARG A 50 0.73 0.14 -22.09
C ARG A 50 -0.62 0.82 -22.32
N THR A 51 -0.99 1.80 -21.48
CA THR A 51 -2.33 2.40 -21.51
C THR A 51 -2.39 3.76 -22.20
N GLY A 52 -1.24 4.40 -22.44
CA GLY A 52 -1.13 5.78 -22.92
C GLY A 52 -1.61 6.84 -21.91
N LYS A 53 -1.98 6.46 -20.70
CA LYS A 53 -2.48 7.37 -19.66
C LYS A 53 -1.33 7.94 -18.85
N LYS A 54 -1.31 9.27 -18.68
CA LYS A 54 -0.29 9.98 -17.91
C LYS A 54 -0.63 10.10 -16.42
N GLU A 55 -1.86 9.80 -16.04
CA GLU A 55 -2.37 9.96 -14.68
C GLU A 55 -2.90 8.63 -14.14
N GLY A 56 -2.80 8.45 -12.83
CA GLY A 56 -3.27 7.24 -12.21
C GLY A 56 -3.09 7.18 -10.69
N ILE A 57 -3.39 6.02 -10.16
CA ILE A 57 -3.22 5.71 -8.74
C ILE A 57 -2.24 4.55 -8.61
N LEU A 58 -1.22 4.75 -7.79
CA LEU A 58 -0.37 3.70 -7.24
C LEU A 58 -0.92 3.33 -5.88
N PHE A 59 -1.52 2.15 -5.79
CA PHE A 59 -2.09 1.63 -4.55
C PHE A 59 -1.10 0.68 -3.88
N ILE A 60 -0.83 0.91 -2.60
CA ILE A 60 0.08 0.09 -1.79
C ILE A 60 -0.70 -0.48 -0.63
N ASP A 61 -0.91 -1.79 -0.66
CA ASP A 61 -1.62 -2.51 0.38
C ASP A 61 -0.67 -2.98 1.48
N GLU A 62 -1.22 -3.14 2.70
CA GLU A 62 -0.52 -3.60 3.89
C GLU A 62 0.71 -2.75 4.28
N ILE A 63 0.64 -1.43 4.04
CA ILE A 63 1.76 -0.50 4.23
C ILE A 63 2.34 -0.54 5.65
N ASN A 64 1.57 -0.89 6.65
CA ASN A 64 1.98 -0.99 8.04
C ASN A 64 2.46 -2.39 8.46
N CYS A 65 2.48 -3.35 7.53
CA CYS A 65 3.04 -4.68 7.72
C CYS A 65 4.47 -4.82 7.16
N VAL A 66 5.09 -3.72 6.73
CA VAL A 66 6.46 -3.72 6.20
C VAL A 66 7.49 -4.09 7.27
N SER A 67 8.59 -4.70 6.83
CA SER A 67 9.72 -5.00 7.73
C SER A 67 10.32 -3.72 8.35
N GLU A 68 10.95 -3.85 9.52
CA GLU A 68 11.63 -2.74 10.20
C GLU A 68 12.64 -2.01 9.33
N THR A 69 13.34 -2.76 8.51
CA THR A 69 14.37 -2.22 7.64
C THR A 69 13.81 -1.48 6.42
N LEU A 70 12.57 -1.79 6.03
CA LEU A 70 11.92 -1.17 4.88
C LEU A 70 11.03 0.01 5.29
N ALA A 71 10.46 0.00 6.49
CA ALA A 71 9.50 1.01 6.94
C ALA A 71 9.99 2.47 6.77
N PRO A 72 11.21 2.87 7.18
CA PRO A 72 11.67 4.25 7.01
C PRO A 72 11.73 4.67 5.53
N THR A 73 12.13 3.74 4.66
CA THR A 73 12.23 3.99 3.22
C THR A 73 10.85 4.15 2.58
N MET A 74 9.88 3.33 3.02
CA MET A 74 8.50 3.46 2.55
C MET A 74 7.86 4.76 3.00
N LEU A 75 8.12 5.22 4.22
CA LEU A 75 7.66 6.51 4.69
C LEU A 75 8.23 7.66 3.86
N GLN A 76 9.52 7.61 3.58
CA GLN A 76 10.17 8.59 2.70
C GLN A 76 9.56 8.55 1.28
N PHE A 77 9.25 7.36 0.77
CA PHE A 77 8.57 7.20 -0.51
C PHE A 77 7.18 7.82 -0.55
N LEU A 78 6.36 7.60 0.49
CA LEU A 78 5.05 8.22 0.59
C LEU A 78 5.11 9.75 0.57
N GLN A 79 6.15 10.34 1.18
CA GLN A 79 6.35 11.78 1.22
C GLN A 79 6.85 12.38 -0.10
N ASN A 80 7.95 11.79 -0.60
CA ASN A 80 8.73 12.38 -1.70
C ASN A 80 8.37 11.78 -3.05
N LYS A 81 7.61 10.68 -3.06
CA LYS A 81 7.31 9.87 -4.26
C LYS A 81 8.57 9.40 -4.99
N THR A 82 9.64 9.14 -4.23
CA THR A 82 10.93 8.71 -4.78
C THR A 82 11.51 7.52 -4.05
N PHE A 83 12.13 6.61 -4.80
CA PHE A 83 13.09 5.64 -4.29
C PHE A 83 14.46 5.98 -4.85
N GLY A 84 15.40 6.44 -4.00
CA GLY A 84 16.69 6.93 -4.45
C GLY A 84 16.53 8.11 -5.43
N THR A 85 17.06 7.93 -6.63
CA THR A 85 16.98 8.92 -7.73
C THR A 85 15.73 8.76 -8.60
N HIS A 86 14.97 7.68 -8.44
CA HIS A 86 13.82 7.36 -9.29
C HIS A 86 12.54 7.87 -8.68
N ARG A 87 11.79 8.65 -9.45
CA ARG A 87 10.56 9.30 -9.03
C ARG A 87 9.34 8.68 -9.70
N VAL A 88 8.24 8.60 -8.96
CA VAL A 88 6.92 8.34 -9.54
C VAL A 88 6.54 9.52 -10.44
N PRO A 89 6.08 9.29 -11.68
CA PRO A 89 5.71 10.35 -12.61
C PRO A 89 4.68 11.32 -12.04
N GLU A 90 4.73 12.57 -12.51
CA GLU A 90 3.70 13.56 -12.22
C GLU A 90 2.32 13.06 -12.73
N GLY A 91 1.24 13.47 -12.03
CA GLY A 91 -0.10 12.97 -12.31
C GLY A 91 -0.46 11.66 -11.59
N TRP A 92 0.50 10.98 -10.96
CA TRP A 92 0.23 9.78 -10.17
C TRP A 92 0.09 10.09 -8.69
N MET A 93 -1.01 9.60 -8.11
CA MET A 93 -1.27 9.69 -6.68
C MET A 93 -0.89 8.37 -6.00
N ILE A 94 -0.24 8.47 -4.83
CA ILE A 94 0.01 7.30 -4.00
C ILE A 94 -1.13 7.19 -2.98
N VAL A 95 -1.76 6.03 -2.93
CA VAL A 95 -2.76 5.66 -1.94
C VAL A 95 -2.25 4.41 -1.24
N ALA A 96 -2.23 4.44 0.08
CA ALA A 96 -1.77 3.30 0.87
C ALA A 96 -2.90 2.82 1.79
N ALA A 97 -3.03 1.51 1.94
CA ALA A 97 -3.94 0.87 2.87
C ALA A 97 -3.17 0.09 3.93
N GLY A 98 -3.75 0.01 5.11
CA GLY A 98 -3.21 -0.77 6.22
C GLY A 98 -4.30 -1.12 7.21
N ASN A 99 -4.17 -2.28 7.83
CA ASN A 99 -5.12 -2.75 8.83
C ASN A 99 -4.75 -2.23 10.22
N PRO A 100 -5.73 -1.92 11.09
CA PRO A 100 -5.44 -1.60 12.49
C PRO A 100 -4.75 -2.74 13.22
N ALA A 101 -3.95 -2.42 14.25
CA ALA A 101 -3.21 -3.39 15.05
C ALA A 101 -4.11 -4.45 15.72
N GLU A 102 -5.38 -4.13 15.91
CA GLU A 102 -6.38 -5.03 16.47
C GLU A 102 -6.64 -6.26 15.59
N TYR A 103 -6.47 -6.11 14.27
CA TYR A 103 -6.71 -7.19 13.29
C TYR A 103 -5.44 -7.97 12.92
N ASN A 104 -4.26 -7.40 13.18
CA ASN A 104 -3.01 -8.06 12.80
C ASN A 104 -1.88 -7.71 13.77
N LYS A 105 -1.36 -8.72 14.48
CA LYS A 105 -0.27 -8.54 15.45
C LYS A 105 1.08 -8.13 14.85
N SER A 106 1.23 -8.29 13.54
CA SER A 106 2.44 -7.88 12.80
C SER A 106 2.41 -6.42 12.38
N VAL A 107 1.32 -5.73 12.64
CA VAL A 107 1.11 -4.33 12.29
C VAL A 107 1.90 -3.42 13.21
N ARG A 108 2.51 -2.39 12.62
CA ARG A 108 3.14 -1.29 13.34
C ARG A 108 2.25 -0.06 13.25
N GLU A 109 2.10 0.60 14.35
CA GLU A 109 1.50 1.93 14.33
C GLU A 109 2.46 2.91 13.67
N PHE A 110 1.92 3.72 12.77
CA PHE A 110 2.66 4.85 12.23
C PHE A 110 2.88 5.87 13.35
N ASP A 111 4.09 6.37 13.44
CA ASP A 111 4.40 7.45 14.36
C ASP A 111 3.65 8.75 13.97
N ILE A 112 3.53 9.65 14.92
CA ILE A 112 2.82 10.93 14.74
C ILE A 112 3.43 11.72 13.58
N VAL A 113 4.75 11.69 13.42
CA VAL A 113 5.46 12.40 12.36
C VAL A 113 5.06 11.89 10.97
N THR A 114 4.76 10.59 10.85
CA THR A 114 4.27 9.98 9.61
C THR A 114 2.83 10.40 9.33
N LEU A 115 1.98 10.37 10.35
CA LEU A 115 0.56 10.70 10.22
C LEU A 115 0.35 12.17 9.82
N ASP A 116 1.20 13.09 10.27
CA ASP A 116 1.16 14.50 9.88
C ASP A 116 1.42 14.77 8.39
N ARG A 117 1.96 13.78 7.69
CA ARG A 117 2.37 13.91 6.28
C ARG A 117 1.46 13.17 5.30
N VAL A 118 0.51 12.43 5.81
CA VAL A 118 -0.47 11.69 5.02
C VAL A 118 -1.88 12.05 5.45
N ARG A 119 -2.82 12.06 4.51
CA ARG A 119 -4.23 12.19 4.85
C ARG A 119 -4.77 10.82 5.25
N LYS A 120 -4.96 10.60 6.54
CA LYS A 120 -5.57 9.37 7.06
C LYS A 120 -7.08 9.40 6.86
N ILE A 121 -7.61 8.32 6.32
CA ILE A 121 -9.05 8.06 6.17
C ILE A 121 -9.33 6.76 6.90
N ASN A 122 -10.17 6.80 7.93
CA ASN A 122 -10.65 5.59 8.58
C ASN A 122 -11.80 5.01 7.76
N VAL A 123 -11.66 3.73 7.40
CA VAL A 123 -12.70 2.98 6.68
C VAL A 123 -13.27 1.97 7.66
N GLU A 124 -14.54 2.10 7.95
CA GLU A 124 -15.27 1.17 8.81
C GLU A 124 -16.19 0.29 7.96
N PRO A 125 -16.29 -1.01 8.28
CA PRO A 125 -17.21 -1.88 7.58
C PRO A 125 -18.66 -1.49 7.90
N ASP A 126 -19.47 -1.26 6.87
CA ASP A 126 -20.90 -1.03 6.97
C ASP A 126 -21.66 -2.06 6.14
N CYS A 127 -22.42 -2.91 6.83
CA CYS A 127 -23.17 -3.98 6.17
C CYS A 127 -24.32 -3.45 5.31
N GLY A 128 -24.96 -2.34 5.71
CA GLY A 128 -26.02 -1.71 4.94
C GLY A 128 -25.52 -1.20 3.59
N VAL A 129 -24.45 -0.43 3.61
CA VAL A 129 -23.78 0.10 2.42
C VAL A 129 -23.29 -1.04 1.52
N TRP A 130 -22.72 -2.10 2.13
CA TRP A 130 -22.28 -3.26 1.35
C TRP A 130 -23.45 -3.98 0.66
N LEU A 131 -24.59 -4.13 1.34
CA LEU A 131 -25.78 -4.77 0.77
C LEU A 131 -26.38 -3.98 -0.39
N GLU A 132 -26.34 -2.64 -0.34
CA GLU A 132 -26.77 -1.79 -1.44
C GLU A 132 -25.87 -1.99 -2.65
N TYR A 133 -24.55 -1.87 -2.47
CA TYR A 133 -23.55 -2.16 -3.50
C TYR A 133 -23.73 -3.56 -4.09
N ALA A 134 -23.88 -4.58 -3.26
CA ALA A 134 -24.01 -5.96 -3.71
C ALA A 134 -25.28 -6.21 -4.53
N ARG A 135 -26.39 -5.52 -4.25
CA ARG A 135 -27.60 -5.56 -5.08
C ARG A 135 -27.35 -4.93 -6.46
N GLU A 136 -26.67 -3.80 -6.49
CA GLU A 136 -26.32 -3.13 -7.76
C GLU A 136 -25.38 -3.99 -8.61
N GLN A 137 -24.47 -4.74 -7.97
CA GLN A 137 -23.55 -5.65 -8.67
C GLN A 137 -24.20 -6.99 -9.03
N GLY A 138 -25.48 -7.21 -8.72
CA GLY A 138 -26.21 -8.43 -9.06
C GLY A 138 -25.75 -9.66 -8.27
N VAL A 139 -25.24 -9.48 -7.07
CA VAL A 139 -24.88 -10.59 -6.18
C VAL A 139 -26.11 -11.44 -5.89
N HIS A 140 -25.95 -12.78 -5.96
CA HIS A 140 -27.04 -13.72 -5.84
C HIS A 140 -27.86 -13.53 -4.55
N GLY A 141 -29.19 -13.53 -4.67
CA GLY A 141 -30.11 -13.25 -3.56
C GLY A 141 -29.92 -14.13 -2.32
N ALA A 142 -29.52 -15.39 -2.49
CA ALA A 142 -29.23 -16.29 -1.36
C ALA A 142 -28.03 -15.79 -0.53
N VAL A 143 -26.99 -15.22 -1.18
CA VAL A 143 -25.84 -14.63 -0.48
C VAL A 143 -26.26 -13.38 0.28
N LEU A 144 -27.06 -12.52 -0.36
CA LEU A 144 -27.61 -11.33 0.27
C LEU A 144 -28.46 -11.68 1.51
N SER A 145 -29.36 -12.65 1.37
CA SER A 145 -30.20 -13.12 2.48
C SER A 145 -29.37 -13.69 3.63
N TYR A 146 -28.38 -14.54 3.31
CA TYR A 146 -27.49 -15.11 4.32
C TYR A 146 -26.73 -14.02 5.08
N LEU A 147 -26.14 -13.07 4.40
CA LEU A 147 -25.39 -11.97 5.00
C LEU A 147 -26.30 -11.03 5.78
N THR A 148 -27.51 -10.72 5.30
CA THR A 148 -28.48 -9.91 6.03
C THR A 148 -28.84 -10.55 7.38
N MET A 149 -29.04 -11.85 7.40
CA MET A 149 -29.34 -12.58 8.64
C MET A 149 -28.14 -12.63 9.60
N ASN A 150 -26.92 -12.67 9.07
CA ASN A 150 -25.70 -12.78 9.89
C ASN A 150 -25.04 -11.43 10.19
N CYS A 151 -25.31 -10.36 9.45
CA CYS A 151 -24.79 -9.01 9.75
C CYS A 151 -25.24 -8.50 11.13
N LEU A 152 -26.42 -8.89 11.59
CA LEU A 152 -26.86 -8.59 12.96
C LEU A 152 -25.99 -9.27 14.03
N LEU A 153 -25.29 -10.35 13.68
CA LEU A 153 -24.36 -11.05 14.59
C LEU A 153 -22.97 -10.37 14.60
N TYR A 154 -22.59 -9.66 13.54
CA TYR A 154 -21.30 -8.93 13.46
C TYR A 154 -21.33 -7.55 14.11
N THR A 155 -22.50 -6.94 14.26
CA THR A 155 -22.67 -5.66 14.96
C THR A 155 -22.73 -5.81 16.48
N SER A 156 -22.86 -7.04 16.98
CA SER A 156 -22.75 -7.35 18.40
C SER A 156 -21.70 -8.44 18.56
N PRO A 157 -20.56 -8.17 19.24
CA PRO A 157 -19.55 -9.19 19.47
C PRO A 157 -20.21 -10.37 20.19
N SER A 158 -20.08 -11.56 19.63
CA SER A 158 -20.58 -12.79 20.26
C SER A 158 -19.88 -12.97 21.61
N PRO A 159 -20.55 -13.44 22.64
CA PRO A 159 -19.92 -13.80 23.91
C PRO A 159 -18.72 -14.74 23.75
N ARG A 160 -18.69 -15.55 22.67
CA ARG A 160 -17.57 -16.43 22.33
C ARG A 160 -16.37 -15.71 21.76
N ASP A 161 -16.56 -14.54 21.17
CA ASP A 161 -15.46 -13.73 20.60
C ASP A 161 -14.71 -12.99 21.71
N THR A 162 -15.41 -12.64 22.81
CA THR A 162 -14.79 -12.04 23.99
C THR A 162 -14.01 -13.04 24.86
N GLU A 163 -14.33 -14.33 24.80
CA GLU A 163 -13.62 -15.38 25.57
C GLU A 163 -12.34 -15.89 24.87
N ARG A 164 -12.18 -15.67 23.58
CA ARG A 164 -11.00 -16.10 22.79
C ARG A 164 -9.76 -15.21 22.99
N TRP A 165 -9.90 -14.10 23.70
CA TRP A 165 -8.88 -13.08 23.88
C TRP A 165 -8.47 -12.84 25.35
N ARG A 166 -8.69 -13.83 26.23
CA ARG A 166 -8.15 -13.85 27.59
C ARG A 166 -7.03 -14.86 27.75
#